data_34d0ffc5c9023cc1fbd3caa21f9fc983
#
_entry.id   34d0ffc5c9023cc1fbd3caa21f9fc983
#
_cell.length_a   1.000
_cell.length_b   1.000
_cell.length_c   1.000
_cell.angle_alpha   90.00
_cell.angle_beta   90.00
_cell.angle_gamma   90.00
#
_symmetry.space_group_name_H-M   'P 1'
#
loop_
_entity.id
_entity.type
_entity.pdbx_description
1 polymer ?
#
loop_
_entity_poly.entity_id
_entity_poly.type
_entity_poly.pdbx_seq_one_letter_code
_entity_poly.pdbx_strand_id
1 'polypeptide(L)'
;HVYHDTINYRIRTPVVMGHEFSGVVVDRGSEVTGVEVGDRVTGEPSVYICGRCPYCLSEHYNLCPDRRVLGYWHDGSFAPYCNATHVHRLPDSVGFEAGALTELLACCVHTVIEQAGVSAADFVAVTGPGPVGLLSALVAMAEGGTVLLCGTSRDGERLKLASELGVEHVVNVEADDPLKRVQELTQGYGADVVVECSGAAPGIDLALDLV
;
A
#
# COMPACT_ATOMS: atom_id res chain seq x y z
N HIS A 1 5.22 -12.37 -6.22
CA HIS A 1 6.38 -11.95 -7.06
C HIS A 1 7.68 -12.47 -6.47
N VAL A 2 7.98 -12.18 -5.21
CA VAL A 2 9.22 -12.62 -4.53
C VAL A 2 9.38 -14.14 -4.60
N TYR A 3 8.34 -14.90 -4.26
CA TYR A 3 8.37 -16.37 -4.26
C TYR A 3 8.62 -16.97 -5.66
N HIS A 4 8.14 -16.31 -6.70
CA HIS A 4 8.27 -16.77 -8.08
C HIS A 4 9.47 -16.14 -8.82
N ASP A 5 10.32 -15.37 -8.13
CA ASP A 5 11.48 -14.67 -8.68
C ASP A 5 11.14 -13.80 -9.92
N THR A 6 9.97 -13.20 -9.90
CA THR A 6 9.48 -12.35 -11.01
C THR A 6 9.96 -10.91 -10.88
N ILE A 7 10.51 -10.53 -9.73
CA ILE A 7 11.07 -9.20 -9.46
C ILE A 7 12.43 -9.39 -8.76
N ASN A 8 13.44 -8.65 -9.20
CA ASN A 8 14.79 -8.69 -8.62
C ASN A 8 14.85 -7.96 -7.28
N TYR A 9 14.23 -8.54 -6.25
CA TYR A 9 14.43 -8.11 -4.87
C TYR A 9 15.74 -8.69 -4.32
N ARG A 10 16.49 -7.85 -3.59
CA ARG A 10 17.69 -8.29 -2.85
C ARG A 10 17.28 -9.08 -1.60
N ILE A 11 16.95 -10.35 -1.76
CA ILE A 11 16.55 -11.24 -0.65
C ILE A 11 17.76 -12.03 -0.21
N ARG A 12 17.95 -12.13 1.10
CA ARG A 12 18.97 -12.98 1.72
C ARG A 12 18.35 -14.29 2.17
N THR A 13 18.41 -15.30 1.34
CA THR A 13 17.92 -16.66 1.69
C THR A 13 18.98 -17.47 2.47
N PRO A 14 18.57 -18.36 3.40
CA PRO A 14 17.17 -18.62 3.79
C PRO A 14 16.61 -17.50 4.67
N VAL A 15 15.30 -17.18 4.52
CA VAL A 15 14.62 -16.17 5.31
C VAL A 15 13.13 -16.50 5.43
N VAL A 16 12.55 -16.28 6.59
CA VAL A 16 11.09 -16.25 6.78
C VAL A 16 10.56 -14.96 6.18
N MET A 17 9.63 -15.05 5.23
CA MET A 17 9.04 -13.86 4.57
C MET A 17 7.98 -13.16 5.44
N GLY A 18 7.42 -12.07 4.90
CA GLY A 18 6.35 -11.28 5.52
C GLY A 18 6.88 -10.05 6.26
N HIS A 19 6.22 -8.92 6.05
CA HIS A 19 6.56 -7.65 6.73
C HIS A 19 5.33 -6.81 7.04
N GLU A 20 4.15 -7.27 6.66
CA GLU A 20 2.86 -6.69 7.04
C GLU A 20 2.33 -7.48 8.24
N PHE A 21 2.23 -6.87 9.40
CA PHE A 21 1.84 -7.57 10.62
C PHE A 21 1.22 -6.66 11.68
N SER A 22 0.51 -7.28 12.57
CA SER A 22 0.14 -6.73 13.87
C SER A 22 0.21 -7.84 14.92
N GLY A 23 0.36 -7.45 16.17
CA GLY A 23 0.49 -8.44 17.24
C GLY A 23 0.58 -7.81 18.61
N VAL A 24 1.04 -8.61 19.56
CA VAL A 24 1.27 -8.21 20.95
C VAL A 24 2.75 -8.30 21.25
N VAL A 25 3.29 -7.29 21.90
CA VAL A 25 4.67 -7.30 22.39
C VAL A 25 4.79 -8.35 23.48
N VAL A 26 5.59 -9.38 23.26
CA VAL A 26 5.82 -10.47 24.22
C VAL A 26 7.14 -10.34 24.96
N ASP A 27 8.11 -9.63 24.37
CA ASP A 27 9.41 -9.33 24.97
C ASP A 27 9.98 -8.07 24.32
N ARG A 28 10.88 -7.36 25.02
CA ARG A 28 11.57 -6.16 24.52
C ARG A 28 12.98 -6.06 25.05
N GLY A 29 13.88 -5.51 24.26
CA GLY A 29 15.22 -5.18 24.72
C GLY A 29 15.22 -4.15 25.87
N SER A 30 16.21 -4.21 26.73
CA SER A 30 16.31 -3.33 27.92
C SER A 30 16.35 -1.84 27.58
N GLU A 31 16.82 -1.49 26.38
CA GLU A 31 16.95 -0.09 25.93
C GLU A 31 15.75 0.38 25.10
N VAL A 32 14.80 -0.51 24.80
CA VAL A 32 13.59 -0.15 24.03
C VAL A 32 12.65 0.65 24.92
N THR A 33 12.28 1.83 24.46
CA THR A 33 11.33 2.74 25.10
C THR A 33 10.08 2.92 24.25
N GLY A 34 9.01 3.44 24.84
CA GLY A 34 7.78 3.75 24.10
C GLY A 34 6.80 2.59 23.94
N VAL A 35 7.20 1.34 24.21
CA VAL A 35 6.32 0.17 24.20
C VAL A 35 6.60 -0.72 25.42
N GLU A 36 5.56 -1.42 25.88
CA GLU A 36 5.62 -2.35 27.00
C GLU A 36 5.14 -3.75 26.54
N VAL A 37 5.56 -4.78 27.30
CA VAL A 37 5.02 -6.13 27.11
C VAL A 37 3.52 -6.11 27.36
N GLY A 38 2.76 -6.66 26.42
CA GLY A 38 1.30 -6.62 26.38
C GLY A 38 0.72 -5.55 25.46
N ASP A 39 1.51 -4.59 24.97
CA ASP A 39 1.03 -3.59 24.00
C ASP A 39 0.64 -4.24 22.68
N ARG A 40 -0.47 -3.76 22.11
CA ARG A 40 -0.93 -4.11 20.77
C ARG A 40 -0.23 -3.20 19.76
N VAL A 41 0.43 -3.78 18.78
CA VAL A 41 1.28 -3.01 17.85
C VAL A 41 1.14 -3.49 16.41
N THR A 42 1.46 -2.59 15.49
CA THR A 42 1.91 -2.85 14.12
C THR A 42 3.34 -2.36 13.96
N GLY A 43 4.00 -2.62 12.86
CA GLY A 43 5.40 -2.20 12.72
C GLY A 43 5.78 -1.82 11.30
N GLU A 44 6.87 -1.04 11.23
CA GLU A 44 7.53 -0.72 9.97
C GLU A 44 8.46 -1.86 9.55
N PRO A 45 8.62 -2.07 8.24
CA PRO A 45 9.47 -3.16 7.76
C PRO A 45 10.98 -2.87 7.86
N SER A 46 11.40 -1.63 8.14
CA SER A 46 12.82 -1.25 8.21
C SER A 46 13.47 -1.74 9.49
N VAL A 47 14.38 -2.73 9.40
CA VAL A 47 15.14 -3.26 10.56
C VAL A 47 16.50 -2.59 10.72
N TYR A 48 17.05 -2.02 9.65
CA TYR A 48 18.33 -1.32 9.68
C TYR A 48 18.37 -0.21 8.63
N ILE A 49 18.92 0.92 9.00
CA ILE A 49 19.29 2.05 8.15
C ILE A 49 20.69 2.53 8.54
N CYS A 50 21.44 3.13 7.62
CA CYS A 50 22.82 3.52 7.91
C CYS A 50 22.96 4.78 8.81
N GLY A 51 21.90 5.61 8.93
CA GLY A 51 21.86 6.81 9.74
C GLY A 51 22.73 7.99 9.27
N ARG A 52 23.50 7.84 8.18
CA ARG A 52 24.51 8.82 7.74
C ARG A 52 24.42 9.23 6.27
N CYS A 53 23.68 8.52 5.44
CA CYS A 53 23.50 8.90 4.03
C CYS A 53 22.56 10.12 3.92
N PRO A 54 22.56 10.84 2.78
CA PRO A 54 21.67 11.97 2.59
C PRO A 54 20.20 11.67 2.88
N TYR A 55 19.73 10.49 2.49
CA TYR A 55 18.35 10.05 2.73
C TYR A 55 18.04 9.89 4.23
N CYS A 56 18.94 9.26 4.99
CA CYS A 56 18.76 9.13 6.43
C CYS A 56 18.79 10.50 7.15
N LEU A 57 19.69 11.40 6.71
CA LEU A 57 19.82 12.73 7.28
C LEU A 57 18.66 13.68 6.95
N SER A 58 17.91 13.38 5.88
CA SER A 58 16.69 14.11 5.48
C SER A 58 15.41 13.38 5.85
N GLU A 59 15.48 12.37 6.73
CA GLU A 59 14.34 11.58 7.21
C GLU A 59 13.65 10.69 6.15
N HIS A 60 14.22 10.60 4.95
CA HIS A 60 13.77 9.70 3.88
C HIS A 60 14.47 8.33 3.98
N TYR A 61 14.57 7.77 5.17
CA TYR A 61 15.32 6.53 5.43
C TYR A 61 14.81 5.30 4.67
N ASN A 62 13.56 5.33 4.20
CA ASN A 62 13.02 4.32 3.28
C ASN A 62 13.82 4.22 1.97
N LEU A 63 14.53 5.29 1.56
CA LEU A 63 15.42 5.35 0.39
C LEU A 63 16.89 5.05 0.73
N CYS A 64 17.21 4.70 1.97
CA CYS A 64 18.59 4.37 2.37
C CYS A 64 19.13 3.17 1.56
N PRO A 65 20.29 3.30 0.87
CA PRO A 65 20.85 2.22 0.06
C PRO A 65 21.28 1.00 0.89
N ASP A 66 21.56 1.20 2.18
CA ASP A 66 21.94 0.13 3.13
C ASP A 66 20.72 -0.39 3.92
N ARG A 67 19.50 0.06 3.60
CA ARG A 67 18.28 -0.37 4.28
C ARG A 67 18.13 -1.90 4.23
N ARG A 68 17.81 -2.48 5.38
CA ARG A 68 17.47 -3.89 5.51
C ARG A 68 16.03 -4.01 5.99
N VAL A 69 15.32 -4.94 5.40
CA VAL A 69 13.87 -5.07 5.54
C VAL A 69 13.54 -6.42 6.15
N LEU A 70 12.56 -6.40 7.03
CA LEU A 70 11.91 -7.59 7.60
C LEU A 70 11.34 -8.45 6.46
N GLY A 71 11.50 -9.75 6.52
CA GLY A 71 11.04 -10.67 5.48
C GLY A 71 11.91 -10.74 4.23
N TYR A 72 13.00 -9.92 4.15
CA TYR A 72 13.97 -9.94 3.04
C TYR A 72 15.41 -10.18 3.51
N TRP A 73 15.83 -9.49 4.56
CA TRP A 73 17.19 -9.57 5.13
C TRP A 73 17.20 -10.18 6.52
N HIS A 74 16.08 -10.08 7.21
CA HIS A 74 15.81 -10.63 8.53
C HIS A 74 14.52 -11.42 8.47
N ASP A 75 14.40 -12.44 9.31
CA ASP A 75 13.19 -13.25 9.40
C ASP A 75 11.98 -12.39 9.69
N GLY A 76 10.95 -12.59 8.90
CA GLY A 76 9.74 -11.79 8.86
C GLY A 76 8.58 -12.38 9.65
N SER A 77 7.40 -11.86 9.34
CA SER A 77 6.18 -12.07 10.11
C SER A 77 5.37 -13.32 9.74
N PHE A 78 5.79 -14.12 8.74
CA PHE A 78 5.16 -15.42 8.46
C PHE A 78 5.60 -16.48 9.50
N ALA A 79 5.56 -16.11 10.77
CA ALA A 79 5.93 -16.90 11.91
C ALA A 79 5.09 -16.47 13.13
N PRO A 80 4.99 -17.32 14.19
CA PRO A 80 4.31 -16.94 15.43
C PRO A 80 4.91 -15.72 16.13
N TYR A 81 6.20 -15.47 15.94
CA TYR A 81 6.93 -14.33 16.49
C TYR A 81 7.86 -13.73 15.44
N CYS A 82 8.04 -12.43 15.48
CA CYS A 82 9.03 -11.72 14.68
C CYS A 82 9.72 -10.63 15.50
N ASN A 83 10.95 -10.27 15.12
CA ASN A 83 11.66 -9.14 15.71
C ASN A 83 11.36 -7.88 14.91
N ALA A 84 10.71 -6.90 15.54
CA ALA A 84 10.43 -5.60 14.94
C ALA A 84 11.24 -4.51 15.65
N THR A 85 11.78 -3.55 14.90
CA THR A 85 12.59 -2.46 15.45
C THR A 85 11.82 -1.15 15.60
N HIS A 86 10.87 -0.90 14.70
CA HIS A 86 10.01 0.27 14.73
C HIS A 86 8.57 -0.19 14.80
N VAL A 87 7.93 0.01 15.92
CA VAL A 87 6.55 -0.40 16.16
C VAL A 87 5.70 0.78 16.62
N HIS A 88 4.43 0.72 16.25
CA HIS A 88 3.42 1.73 16.59
C HIS A 88 2.29 1.05 17.36
N ARG A 89 1.84 1.67 18.44
CA ARG A 89 0.70 1.16 19.21
C ARG A 89 -0.58 1.23 18.39
N LEU A 90 -1.31 0.14 18.35
CA LEU A 90 -2.63 0.11 17.75
C LEU A 90 -3.65 0.70 18.73
N PRO A 91 -4.52 1.62 18.28
CA PRO A 91 -5.69 2.04 19.05
C PRO A 91 -6.57 0.83 19.42
N ASP A 92 -7.23 0.89 20.57
CA ASP A 92 -8.13 -0.19 21.02
C ASP A 92 -9.26 -0.50 20.03
N SER A 93 -9.70 0.51 19.27
CA SER A 93 -10.72 0.36 18.23
C SER A 93 -10.27 -0.38 16.97
N VAL A 94 -8.95 -0.58 16.78
CA VAL A 94 -8.38 -1.24 15.59
C VAL A 94 -8.10 -2.71 15.90
N GLY A 95 -8.74 -3.64 15.20
CA GLY A 95 -8.47 -5.07 15.29
C GLY A 95 -7.10 -5.44 14.69
N PHE A 96 -6.58 -6.62 15.02
CA PHE A 96 -5.29 -7.07 14.49
C PHE A 96 -5.31 -7.25 12.96
N GLU A 97 -6.40 -7.72 12.40
CA GLU A 97 -6.54 -7.87 10.94
C GLU A 97 -6.39 -6.53 10.21
N ALA A 98 -7.09 -5.50 10.69
CA ALA A 98 -6.96 -4.14 10.18
C ALA A 98 -5.58 -3.54 10.48
N GLY A 99 -5.03 -3.81 11.68
CA GLY A 99 -3.69 -3.40 12.08
C GLY A 99 -2.59 -3.95 11.18
N ALA A 100 -2.75 -5.17 10.67
CA ALA A 100 -1.78 -5.76 9.74
C ALA A 100 -1.77 -5.07 8.35
N LEU A 101 -2.83 -4.36 7.98
CA LEU A 101 -2.88 -3.58 6.72
C LEU A 101 -2.20 -2.21 6.84
N THR A 102 -1.75 -1.80 8.02
CA THR A 102 -1.23 -0.44 8.27
C THR A 102 0.02 -0.15 7.43
N GLU A 103 0.90 -1.12 7.24
CA GLU A 103 2.12 -0.94 6.42
C GLU A 103 1.74 -0.63 4.97
N LEU A 104 0.88 -1.43 4.37
CA LEU A 104 0.40 -1.23 3.01
C LEU A 104 -0.40 0.07 2.88
N LEU A 105 -1.25 0.39 3.86
CA LEU A 105 -2.01 1.63 3.91
C LEU A 105 -1.08 2.85 3.95
N ALA A 106 0.02 2.79 4.71
CA ALA A 106 1.01 3.88 4.75
C ALA A 106 1.65 4.12 3.37
N CYS A 107 1.92 3.06 2.59
CA CYS A 107 2.38 3.20 1.21
C CYS A 107 1.34 3.88 0.33
N CYS A 108 0.05 3.56 0.49
CA CYS A 108 -1.04 4.19 -0.26
C CYS A 108 -1.22 5.67 0.13
N VAL A 109 -1.15 6.01 1.41
CA VAL A 109 -1.18 7.39 1.91
C VAL A 109 -0.02 8.20 1.30
N HIS A 110 1.21 7.66 1.37
CA HIS A 110 2.37 8.31 0.76
C HIS A 110 2.17 8.54 -0.75
N THR A 111 1.67 7.56 -1.47
CA THR A 111 1.46 7.66 -2.92
C THR A 111 0.37 8.67 -3.27
N VAL A 112 -0.79 8.56 -2.63
CA VAL A 112 -1.99 9.32 -3.00
C VAL A 112 -1.94 10.76 -2.49
N ILE A 113 -1.51 10.96 -1.24
CA ILE A 113 -1.51 12.27 -0.61
C ILE A 113 -0.19 12.99 -0.83
N GLU A 114 0.94 12.37 -0.46
CA GLU A 114 2.22 13.08 -0.44
C GLU A 114 2.87 13.19 -1.85
N GLN A 115 2.71 12.17 -2.70
CA GLN A 115 3.32 12.17 -4.04
C GLN A 115 2.36 12.72 -5.11
N ALA A 116 1.13 12.23 -5.16
CA ALA A 116 0.15 12.66 -6.16
C ALA A 116 -0.58 13.95 -5.77
N GLY A 117 -0.67 14.25 -4.47
CA GLY A 117 -1.31 15.49 -3.98
C GLY A 117 -2.82 15.50 -4.17
N VAL A 118 -3.47 14.33 -4.16
CA VAL A 118 -4.92 14.23 -4.32
C VAL A 118 -5.63 15.11 -3.28
N SER A 119 -6.60 15.85 -3.75
CA SER A 119 -7.39 16.79 -2.97
C SER A 119 -8.88 16.72 -3.30
N ALA A 120 -9.68 17.47 -2.54
CA ALA A 120 -11.12 17.51 -2.75
C ALA A 120 -11.47 17.97 -4.17
N ALA A 121 -12.42 17.28 -4.79
CA ALA A 121 -12.93 17.45 -6.14
C ALA A 121 -12.03 16.91 -7.27
N ASP A 122 -10.85 16.37 -7.00
CA ASP A 122 -10.08 15.67 -8.03
C ASP A 122 -10.82 14.42 -8.51
N PHE A 123 -10.73 14.13 -9.80
CA PHE A 123 -11.17 12.87 -10.38
C PHE A 123 -9.97 11.90 -10.45
N VAL A 124 -10.03 10.82 -9.69
CA VAL A 124 -8.93 9.88 -9.53
C VAL A 124 -9.26 8.55 -10.20
N ALA A 125 -8.48 8.16 -11.19
CA ALA A 125 -8.59 6.83 -11.79
C ALA A 125 -7.56 5.88 -11.14
N VAL A 126 -8.00 4.68 -10.76
CA VAL A 126 -7.13 3.64 -10.19
C VAL A 126 -7.18 2.41 -11.09
N THR A 127 -6.02 1.93 -11.56
CA THR A 127 -5.93 0.70 -12.35
C THR A 127 -5.46 -0.47 -11.51
N GLY A 128 -6.25 -1.55 -11.46
CA GLY A 128 -5.96 -2.76 -10.70
C GLY A 128 -6.57 -2.79 -9.29
N PRO A 129 -7.62 -3.60 -9.07
CA PRO A 129 -8.37 -3.67 -7.81
C PRO A 129 -7.72 -4.64 -6.80
N GLY A 130 -6.39 -4.71 -6.78
CA GLY A 130 -5.65 -5.44 -5.73
C GLY A 130 -5.70 -4.70 -4.39
N PRO A 131 -5.06 -5.24 -3.32
CA PRO A 131 -5.04 -4.57 -2.01
C PRO A 131 -4.52 -3.13 -2.08
N VAL A 132 -3.45 -2.89 -2.86
CA VAL A 132 -2.91 -1.53 -3.07
C VAL A 132 -3.94 -0.62 -3.74
N GLY A 133 -4.57 -1.09 -4.84
CA GLY A 133 -5.55 -0.27 -5.56
C GLY A 133 -6.80 0.02 -4.73
N LEU A 134 -7.32 -0.96 -4.00
CA LEU A 134 -8.45 -0.76 -3.10
C LEU A 134 -8.13 0.25 -1.99
N LEU A 135 -6.99 0.12 -1.32
CA LEU A 135 -6.57 1.06 -0.28
C LEU A 135 -6.28 2.45 -0.86
N SER A 136 -5.65 2.56 -2.04
CA SER A 136 -5.44 3.84 -2.71
C SER A 136 -6.75 4.52 -3.08
N ALA A 137 -7.74 3.76 -3.55
CA ALA A 137 -9.08 4.27 -3.82
C ALA A 137 -9.74 4.83 -2.55
N LEU A 138 -9.67 4.09 -1.43
CA LEU A 138 -10.21 4.54 -0.15
C LEU A 138 -9.50 5.80 0.39
N VAL A 139 -8.18 5.89 0.23
CA VAL A 139 -7.42 7.08 0.61
C VAL A 139 -7.83 8.29 -0.24
N ALA A 140 -7.94 8.13 -1.57
CA ALA A 140 -8.39 9.19 -2.46
C ALA A 140 -9.81 9.67 -2.12
N MET A 141 -10.73 8.76 -1.81
CA MET A 141 -12.08 9.10 -1.35
C MET A 141 -12.07 9.85 -0.01
N ALA A 142 -11.19 9.46 0.92
CA ALA A 142 -11.06 10.14 2.21
C ALA A 142 -10.56 11.59 2.06
N GLU A 143 -9.75 11.89 1.03
CA GLU A 143 -9.33 13.25 0.66
C GLU A 143 -10.41 14.02 -0.12
N GLY A 144 -11.57 13.41 -0.41
CA GLY A 144 -12.68 14.04 -1.12
C GLY A 144 -12.61 13.92 -2.64
N GLY A 145 -11.74 13.08 -3.17
CA GLY A 145 -11.66 12.76 -4.59
C GLY A 145 -12.81 11.86 -5.05
N THR A 146 -13.22 12.01 -6.30
CA THR A 146 -14.14 11.10 -6.98
C THR A 146 -13.32 9.98 -7.61
N VAL A 147 -13.61 8.72 -7.28
CA VAL A 147 -12.77 7.59 -7.71
C VAL A 147 -13.45 6.72 -8.76
N LEU A 148 -12.73 6.42 -9.82
CA LEU A 148 -13.04 5.35 -10.76
C LEU A 148 -12.00 4.23 -10.65
N LEU A 149 -12.42 3.00 -10.34
CA LEU A 149 -11.54 1.84 -10.17
C LEU A 149 -11.73 0.86 -11.34
N CYS A 150 -10.64 0.56 -12.03
CA CYS A 150 -10.58 -0.37 -13.16
C CYS A 150 -10.04 -1.74 -12.75
N GLY A 151 -10.67 -2.80 -13.28
CA GLY A 151 -10.19 -4.18 -13.18
C GLY A 151 -10.64 -5.00 -14.36
N THR A 152 -10.25 -6.26 -14.39
CA THR A 152 -10.63 -7.25 -15.42
C THR A 152 -11.75 -8.15 -14.95
N SER A 153 -12.28 -9.00 -15.83
CA SER A 153 -13.29 -10.01 -15.46
C SER A 153 -12.79 -11.01 -14.39
N ARG A 154 -11.48 -11.17 -14.25
CA ARG A 154 -10.87 -12.02 -13.20
C ARG A 154 -10.98 -11.37 -11.82
N ASP A 155 -11.20 -10.08 -11.77
CA ASP A 155 -11.26 -9.28 -10.54
C ASP A 155 -12.70 -9.06 -10.06
N GLY A 156 -13.68 -9.81 -10.56
CA GLY A 156 -15.10 -9.57 -10.29
C GLY A 156 -15.45 -9.42 -8.81
N GLU A 157 -14.94 -10.30 -7.94
CA GLU A 157 -15.17 -10.19 -6.50
C GLU A 157 -14.52 -8.94 -5.87
N ARG A 158 -13.36 -8.52 -6.37
CA ARG A 158 -12.67 -7.31 -5.90
C ARG A 158 -13.37 -6.05 -6.38
N LEU A 159 -13.87 -6.03 -7.60
CA LEU A 159 -14.68 -4.93 -8.14
C LEU A 159 -15.99 -4.79 -7.35
N LYS A 160 -16.63 -5.91 -7.01
CA LYS A 160 -17.80 -5.93 -6.14
C LYS A 160 -17.47 -5.39 -4.75
N LEU A 161 -16.37 -5.84 -4.14
CA LEU A 161 -15.90 -5.33 -2.84
C LEU A 161 -15.64 -3.81 -2.90
N ALA A 162 -15.03 -3.32 -3.98
CA ALA A 162 -14.82 -1.89 -4.17
C ALA A 162 -16.15 -1.10 -4.09
N SER A 163 -17.19 -1.58 -4.78
CA SER A 163 -18.53 -0.97 -4.71
C SER A 163 -19.13 -1.05 -3.31
N GLU A 164 -18.96 -2.17 -2.60
CA GLU A 164 -19.42 -2.35 -1.22
C GLU A 164 -18.68 -1.39 -0.25
N LEU A 165 -17.43 -1.06 -0.53
CA LEU A 165 -16.62 -0.09 0.21
C LEU A 165 -16.93 1.37 -0.16
N GLY A 166 -17.84 1.62 -1.11
CA GLY A 166 -18.30 2.94 -1.48
C GLY A 166 -17.63 3.56 -2.71
N VAL A 167 -16.81 2.81 -3.46
CA VAL A 167 -16.28 3.29 -4.74
C VAL A 167 -17.45 3.39 -5.73
N GLU A 168 -17.78 4.62 -6.14
CA GLU A 168 -18.98 4.89 -6.94
C GLU A 168 -18.84 4.39 -8.38
N HIS A 169 -17.65 4.54 -8.97
CA HIS A 169 -17.40 4.15 -10.35
C HIS A 169 -16.42 2.98 -10.43
N VAL A 170 -16.96 1.81 -10.79
CA VAL A 170 -16.19 0.58 -10.95
C VAL A 170 -16.35 0.07 -12.37
N VAL A 171 -15.22 -0.20 -13.05
CA VAL A 171 -15.21 -0.57 -14.47
C VAL A 171 -14.49 -1.91 -14.68
N ASN A 172 -15.17 -2.84 -15.34
CA ASN A 172 -14.53 -4.01 -15.92
C ASN A 172 -14.07 -3.66 -17.35
N VAL A 173 -12.77 -3.49 -17.53
CA VAL A 173 -12.18 -3.03 -18.82
C VAL A 173 -12.37 -4.02 -19.99
N GLU A 174 -12.79 -5.25 -19.71
CA GLU A 174 -13.11 -6.24 -20.77
C GLU A 174 -14.58 -6.16 -21.22
N ALA A 175 -15.43 -5.46 -20.46
CA ALA A 175 -16.84 -5.30 -20.77
C ALA A 175 -17.21 -3.85 -21.13
N ASP A 176 -16.54 -2.88 -20.53
CA ASP A 176 -16.80 -1.46 -20.67
C ASP A 176 -15.54 -0.68 -21.04
N ASP A 177 -15.70 0.46 -21.67
CA ASP A 177 -14.63 1.36 -22.07
C ASP A 177 -14.32 2.37 -20.94
N PRO A 178 -13.18 2.21 -20.23
CA PRO A 178 -12.82 3.11 -19.13
C PRO A 178 -12.52 4.53 -19.61
N LEU A 179 -11.95 4.73 -20.80
CA LEU A 179 -11.66 6.05 -21.37
C LEU A 179 -12.94 6.83 -21.60
N LYS A 180 -13.91 6.19 -22.26
CA LYS A 180 -15.23 6.78 -22.47
C LYS A 180 -15.88 7.13 -21.13
N ARG A 181 -15.77 6.25 -20.14
CA ARG A 181 -16.37 6.48 -18.83
C ARG A 181 -15.75 7.68 -18.10
N VAL A 182 -14.43 7.81 -18.13
CA VAL A 182 -13.73 8.98 -17.58
C VAL A 182 -14.14 10.25 -18.29
N GLN A 183 -14.15 10.26 -19.63
CA GLN A 183 -14.56 11.43 -20.42
C GLN A 183 -16.01 11.87 -20.14
N GLU A 184 -16.94 10.93 -19.97
CA GLU A 184 -18.32 11.23 -19.61
C GLU A 184 -18.42 11.90 -18.21
N LEU A 185 -17.64 11.40 -17.24
CA LEU A 185 -17.67 11.88 -15.85
C LEU A 185 -16.91 13.20 -15.68
N THR A 186 -15.90 13.45 -16.48
CA THR A 186 -15.04 14.66 -16.41
C THR A 186 -15.34 15.69 -17.49
N GLN A 187 -16.40 15.53 -18.25
CA GLN A 187 -16.77 16.42 -19.37
C GLN A 187 -15.67 16.52 -20.45
N GLY A 188 -14.93 15.43 -20.65
CA GLY A 188 -13.89 15.32 -21.66
C GLY A 188 -12.49 15.74 -21.22
N TYR A 189 -12.29 16.09 -19.94
CA TYR A 189 -10.98 16.54 -19.44
C TYR A 189 -10.00 15.40 -19.13
N GLY A 190 -10.48 14.19 -18.83
CA GLY A 190 -9.66 13.10 -18.32
C GLY A 190 -9.61 13.07 -16.78
N ALA A 191 -8.79 12.20 -16.21
CA ALA A 191 -8.58 12.12 -14.79
C ALA A 191 -7.50 13.14 -14.35
N ASP A 192 -7.70 13.79 -13.20
CA ASP A 192 -6.71 14.70 -12.61
C ASP A 192 -5.49 13.91 -12.10
N VAL A 193 -5.74 12.71 -11.56
CA VAL A 193 -4.71 11.80 -11.05
C VAL A 193 -5.02 10.38 -11.47
N VAL A 194 -3.98 9.64 -11.88
CA VAL A 194 -4.07 8.20 -12.12
C VAL A 194 -3.10 7.44 -11.22
N VAL A 195 -3.60 6.45 -10.50
CA VAL A 195 -2.80 5.56 -9.64
C VAL A 195 -2.74 4.17 -10.27
N GLU A 196 -1.58 3.79 -10.79
CA GLU A 196 -1.36 2.49 -11.41
C GLU A 196 -1.00 1.45 -10.35
N CYS A 197 -1.86 0.44 -10.17
CA CYS A 197 -1.73 -0.60 -9.16
C CYS A 197 -1.80 -2.03 -9.73
N SER A 198 -1.90 -2.20 -11.05
CA SER A 198 -2.00 -3.51 -11.68
C SER A 198 -0.63 -4.17 -11.88
N GLY A 199 0.41 -3.35 -12.10
CA GLY A 199 1.75 -3.80 -12.47
C GLY A 199 1.80 -4.53 -13.83
N ALA A 200 0.75 -4.41 -14.64
CA ALA A 200 0.63 -5.05 -15.94
C ALA A 200 0.80 -4.03 -17.08
N ALA A 201 1.52 -4.38 -18.15
CA ALA A 201 1.74 -3.45 -19.26
C ALA A 201 0.45 -2.84 -19.81
N PRO A 202 -0.65 -3.60 -20.06
CA PRO A 202 -1.91 -2.98 -20.50
C PRO A 202 -2.52 -2.01 -19.47
N GLY A 203 -2.28 -2.24 -18.16
CA GLY A 203 -2.76 -1.34 -17.12
C GLY A 203 -1.96 -0.03 -17.08
N ILE A 204 -0.66 -0.10 -17.36
CA ILE A 204 0.21 1.07 -17.48
C ILE A 204 -0.19 1.91 -18.72
N ASP A 205 -0.38 1.26 -19.86
CA ASP A 205 -0.83 1.93 -21.09
C ASP A 205 -2.18 2.62 -20.85
N LEU A 206 -3.14 1.92 -20.25
CA LEU A 206 -4.43 2.48 -19.89
C LEU A 206 -4.29 3.69 -18.95
N ALA A 207 -3.40 3.60 -17.94
CA ALA A 207 -3.19 4.67 -16.99
C ALA A 207 -2.71 5.97 -17.67
N LEU A 208 -1.88 5.86 -18.71
CA LEU A 208 -1.42 7.01 -19.51
C LEU A 208 -2.53 7.63 -20.37
N ASP A 209 -3.46 6.80 -20.82
CA ASP A 209 -4.57 7.26 -21.67
C ASP A 209 -5.72 7.90 -20.85
N LEU A 210 -5.80 7.62 -19.55
CA LEU A 210 -6.87 8.13 -18.66
C LEU A 210 -6.66 9.56 -18.17
N VAL A 211 -5.43 10.09 -18.26
CA VAL A 211 -5.07 11.46 -17.83
C VAL A 211 -5.65 12.52 -18.75
#